data_fe281a0b3f41534762c1a322aa9dc27f
#
_entry.id   fe281a0b3f41534762c1a322aa9dc27f
#
_cell.length_a   1.000
_cell.length_b   1.000
_cell.length_c   1.000
_cell.angle_alpha   90.00
_cell.angle_beta   90.00
_cell.angle_gamma   90.00
#
_symmetry.space_group_name_H-M   'P 1'
#
loop_
_entity.id
_entity.type
_entity.pdbx_description
1 polymer ?
#
loop_
_entity_poly.entity_id
_entity_poly.type
_entity_poly.pdbx_seq_one_letter_code
_entity_poly.pdbx_strand_id
1 'polypeptide(L)'
;MLAACCLTAQAQRMMEDLNRGLVAVQTEKGVFTSWRIHGTEYYDTQYNLYRDGKLVNPEPLDVSNFTDPEGTASSTYTVKAVVRDEEQDACEPAEVWDKQYLTIPMGKMYSRRGTDITLDYFLNDATAADLDGDGEMEIIVKRLHNNDGLFYPENDSAFTFFEAYKLDGTRLWQIDIGPNMISAGEVETNITAFDWDEDGKAELLMRAMDGTIVYASDGTKQVIGDPTKNYRDSVLHTANMTYSMAGEEYLIYMEGATAKLYNPAMQFPLKRLENGETDLNAAWGDGYGHRANKFFFGAPYLDGRHPSIFLARGIYTRHKMIAYDVNPETHELVERWRWLNNEPGSPWFGEGYHNFGIADVDWDGRDEIVYGSMVVDDNGKGLSTTGYGHGDAQHCSDFDPYRKGQEIFACNENKAGANYRDATSSRVYYWYQHPQDCGRCMAGKFTEEFMGSQMAAGRSGTVSSVIDEALPNATGLLGASFRIYWDGDVCSESLDDVNITFYNGTITKLEGIHSNNGTKGTPSLQADIFGDWREEIISPSTDDQSLIIYTTTFPTSWRNYALLHDMQYRQAICWQMCGYNQPPHVSYFMGETEGYTTTHPPLMTN
;
A
#
# COMPACT_ATOMS: atom_id res chain seq x y z
N MET A 1 -21.68 -42.92 22.49
CA MET A 1 -21.40 -41.49 22.59
C MET A 1 -20.80 -41.05 21.27
N LEU A 2 -21.58 -40.42 20.39
CA LEU A 2 -21.04 -39.75 19.23
C LEU A 2 -20.48 -38.42 19.71
N ALA A 3 -19.18 -38.24 19.62
CA ALA A 3 -18.57 -36.93 19.75
C ALA A 3 -18.96 -36.12 18.50
N ALA A 4 -19.83 -35.14 18.69
CA ALA A 4 -20.04 -34.10 17.67
C ALA A 4 -18.75 -33.26 17.64
N CYS A 5 -17.92 -33.46 16.63
CA CYS A 5 -16.95 -32.43 16.24
C CYS A 5 -17.75 -31.21 15.77
N CYS A 6 -17.86 -30.20 16.62
CA CYS A 6 -18.18 -28.88 16.17
C CYS A 6 -16.98 -28.43 15.31
N LEU A 7 -17.09 -28.57 14.00
CA LEU A 7 -16.31 -27.78 13.06
C LEU A 7 -16.82 -26.34 13.27
N THR A 8 -16.06 -25.53 13.96
CA THR A 8 -16.22 -24.09 13.91
C THR A 8 -15.89 -23.72 12.46
N ALA A 9 -16.90 -23.44 11.65
CA ALA A 9 -16.69 -22.73 10.41
C ALA A 9 -16.02 -21.40 10.80
N GLN A 10 -14.72 -21.25 10.53
CA GLN A 10 -14.10 -19.95 10.56
C GLN A 10 -14.79 -19.13 9.46
N ALA A 11 -15.30 -18.00 9.82
CA ALA A 11 -15.91 -17.09 8.85
C ALA A 11 -14.79 -16.60 7.94
N GLN A 12 -15.02 -16.68 6.66
CA GLN A 12 -14.12 -16.20 5.63
C GLN A 12 -14.07 -14.66 5.71
N ARG A 13 -12.87 -14.07 5.62
CA ARG A 13 -12.69 -12.64 5.40
C ARG A 13 -13.31 -12.27 4.06
N MET A 14 -14.01 -11.14 3.99
CA MET A 14 -14.63 -10.71 2.76
C MET A 14 -13.57 -10.21 1.78
N MET A 15 -13.59 -10.69 0.54
CA MET A 15 -12.77 -10.16 -0.55
C MET A 15 -13.60 -9.16 -1.36
N GLU A 16 -12.95 -8.13 -1.88
CA GLU A 16 -13.56 -7.19 -2.81
C GLU A 16 -14.10 -7.92 -4.06
N ASP A 17 -15.28 -7.54 -4.50
CA ASP A 17 -15.93 -8.09 -5.72
C ASP A 17 -15.41 -7.38 -6.97
N LEU A 18 -14.13 -7.60 -7.27
CA LEU A 18 -13.45 -6.95 -8.38
C LEU A 18 -13.90 -7.54 -9.73
N ASN A 19 -13.95 -6.70 -10.75
CA ASN A 19 -14.24 -7.12 -12.12
C ASN A 19 -13.11 -7.97 -12.74
N ARG A 20 -13.23 -8.39 -14.00
CA ARG A 20 -12.23 -9.25 -14.65
C ARG A 20 -10.88 -8.55 -14.90
N GLY A 21 -10.79 -7.24 -14.81
CA GLY A 21 -9.54 -6.49 -15.01
C GLY A 21 -8.89 -6.74 -16.38
N LEU A 22 -9.68 -7.01 -17.42
CA LEU A 22 -9.17 -7.34 -18.75
C LEU A 22 -8.43 -6.15 -19.36
N VAL A 23 -7.15 -6.34 -19.67
CA VAL A 23 -6.29 -5.39 -20.38
C VAL A 23 -5.89 -5.96 -21.73
N ALA A 24 -5.80 -5.10 -22.74
CA ALA A 24 -5.32 -5.44 -24.07
C ALA A 24 -4.31 -4.39 -24.54
N VAL A 25 -3.11 -4.81 -24.92
CA VAL A 25 -1.99 -3.90 -25.28
C VAL A 25 -1.45 -4.29 -26.66
N GLN A 26 -1.32 -3.31 -27.56
CA GLN A 26 -0.68 -3.52 -28.86
C GLN A 26 0.83 -3.76 -28.68
N THR A 27 1.32 -4.86 -29.24
CA THR A 27 2.74 -5.23 -29.24
C THR A 27 3.22 -5.52 -30.67
N GLU A 28 4.53 -5.74 -30.84
CA GLU A 28 5.09 -6.17 -32.13
C GLU A 28 4.61 -7.56 -32.57
N LYS A 29 4.11 -8.39 -31.64
CA LYS A 29 3.66 -9.77 -31.88
C LYS A 29 2.14 -9.88 -32.06
N GLY A 30 1.41 -8.76 -32.08
CA GLY A 30 -0.04 -8.70 -32.08
C GLY A 30 -0.56 -7.98 -30.82
N VAL A 31 -1.70 -8.38 -30.31
CA VAL A 31 -2.26 -7.82 -29.07
C VAL A 31 -2.03 -8.78 -27.92
N PHE A 32 -1.30 -8.33 -26.90
CA PHE A 32 -1.18 -9.02 -25.64
C PHE A 32 -2.40 -8.71 -24.79
N THR A 33 -3.02 -9.73 -24.20
CA THR A 33 -4.14 -9.59 -23.27
C THR A 33 -3.82 -10.25 -21.93
N SER A 34 -4.26 -9.65 -20.83
CA SER A 34 -4.21 -10.24 -19.50
C SER A 34 -5.48 -9.93 -18.71
N TRP A 35 -5.79 -10.76 -17.71
CA TRP A 35 -7.01 -10.65 -16.93
C TRP A 35 -6.86 -11.25 -15.54
N ARG A 36 -7.78 -10.87 -14.64
CA ARG A 36 -7.81 -11.34 -13.25
C ARG A 36 -8.32 -12.78 -13.14
N ILE A 37 -7.58 -13.60 -12.39
CA ILE A 37 -8.07 -14.87 -11.84
C ILE A 37 -8.55 -14.58 -10.42
N HIS A 38 -9.85 -14.74 -10.19
CA HIS A 38 -10.42 -14.46 -8.88
C HIS A 38 -10.06 -15.54 -7.85
N GLY A 39 -9.73 -15.14 -6.62
CA GLY A 39 -9.46 -16.07 -5.52
C GLY A 39 -10.67 -16.95 -5.15
N THR A 40 -11.86 -16.59 -5.60
CA THR A 40 -13.11 -17.37 -5.43
C THR A 40 -13.39 -18.39 -6.53
N GLU A 41 -12.61 -18.37 -7.62
CA GLU A 41 -12.80 -19.32 -8.73
C GLU A 41 -12.27 -20.70 -8.36
N TYR A 42 -12.90 -21.72 -8.94
CA TYR A 42 -12.40 -23.09 -8.81
C TYR A 42 -11.00 -23.21 -9.42
N TYR A 43 -10.19 -24.05 -8.83
CA TYR A 43 -8.83 -24.32 -9.24
C TYR A 43 -8.68 -24.69 -10.73
N ASP A 44 -9.64 -25.44 -11.27
CA ASP A 44 -9.70 -25.95 -12.65
C ASP A 44 -10.49 -25.03 -13.61
N THR A 45 -10.82 -23.79 -13.18
CA THR A 45 -11.42 -22.79 -14.08
C THR A 45 -10.43 -22.44 -15.18
N GLN A 46 -10.89 -22.50 -16.42
CA GLN A 46 -10.14 -22.10 -17.62
C GLN A 46 -10.78 -20.86 -18.26
N TYR A 47 -10.20 -20.35 -19.33
CA TYR A 47 -10.64 -19.11 -19.96
C TYR A 47 -10.69 -19.20 -21.48
N ASN A 48 -11.75 -18.61 -22.05
CA ASN A 48 -11.88 -18.37 -23.48
C ASN A 48 -11.80 -16.88 -23.77
N LEU A 49 -10.85 -16.49 -24.64
CA LEU A 49 -10.68 -15.11 -25.09
C LEU A 49 -11.39 -14.90 -26.42
N TYR A 50 -12.11 -13.81 -26.52
CA TYR A 50 -12.86 -13.43 -27.73
C TYR A 50 -12.35 -12.10 -28.26
N ARG A 51 -12.05 -12.02 -29.56
CA ARG A 51 -11.82 -10.79 -30.31
C ARG A 51 -13.02 -10.49 -31.19
N ASP A 52 -13.64 -9.32 -31.05
CA ASP A 52 -14.81 -8.89 -31.82
C ASP A 52 -15.92 -9.96 -31.85
N GLY A 53 -16.13 -10.63 -30.71
CA GLY A 53 -17.10 -11.69 -30.51
C GLY A 53 -16.71 -13.05 -31.11
N LYS A 54 -15.47 -13.24 -31.57
CA LYS A 54 -14.96 -14.51 -32.10
C LYS A 54 -13.88 -15.09 -31.18
N LEU A 55 -14.02 -16.38 -30.85
CA LEU A 55 -13.01 -17.12 -30.06
C LEU A 55 -11.66 -17.09 -30.78
N VAL A 56 -10.59 -16.76 -30.05
CA VAL A 56 -9.22 -16.66 -30.60
C VAL A 56 -8.28 -17.74 -30.10
N ASN A 57 -8.48 -18.27 -28.90
CA ASN A 57 -7.66 -19.39 -28.38
C ASN A 57 -8.21 -20.73 -28.88
N PRO A 58 -7.32 -21.67 -29.33
CA PRO A 58 -7.76 -22.96 -29.88
C PRO A 58 -8.30 -23.93 -28.83
N GLU A 59 -7.82 -23.82 -27.61
CA GLU A 59 -8.21 -24.60 -26.42
C GLU A 59 -8.37 -23.64 -25.23
N PRO A 60 -9.22 -23.92 -24.25
CA PRO A 60 -9.34 -23.09 -23.04
C PRO A 60 -8.00 -22.91 -22.34
N LEU A 61 -7.74 -21.70 -21.84
CA LEU A 61 -6.48 -21.28 -21.25
C LEU A 61 -6.49 -21.51 -19.73
N ASP A 62 -5.39 -22.07 -19.21
CA ASP A 62 -5.20 -22.28 -17.76
C ASP A 62 -4.60 -21.05 -17.05
N VAL A 63 -4.14 -20.06 -17.82
CA VAL A 63 -3.42 -18.87 -17.35
C VAL A 63 -4.19 -17.59 -17.62
N SER A 64 -3.78 -16.49 -17.04
CA SER A 64 -4.41 -15.18 -17.11
C SER A 64 -3.94 -14.31 -18.27
N ASN A 65 -3.37 -14.88 -19.34
CA ASN A 65 -2.87 -14.08 -20.46
C ASN A 65 -2.90 -14.83 -21.78
N PHE A 66 -2.92 -14.06 -22.89
CA PHE A 66 -2.80 -14.58 -24.24
C PHE A 66 -2.26 -13.50 -25.19
N THR A 67 -1.42 -13.89 -26.14
CA THR A 67 -1.01 -13.00 -27.24
C THR A 67 -1.75 -13.40 -28.52
N ASP A 68 -2.63 -12.53 -29.00
CA ASP A 68 -3.37 -12.71 -30.25
C ASP A 68 -2.55 -12.13 -31.41
N PRO A 69 -1.96 -12.96 -32.29
CA PRO A 69 -1.11 -12.48 -33.38
C PRO A 69 -1.89 -11.78 -34.50
N GLU A 70 -3.21 -11.94 -34.56
CA GLU A 70 -4.08 -11.29 -35.52
C GLU A 70 -4.80 -10.06 -34.97
N GLY A 71 -4.60 -9.75 -33.68
CA GLY A 71 -5.16 -8.58 -33.01
C GLY A 71 -4.61 -7.27 -33.57
N THR A 72 -5.44 -6.24 -33.57
CA THR A 72 -5.09 -4.89 -34.03
C THR A 72 -5.54 -3.83 -33.04
N ALA A 73 -5.07 -2.62 -33.18
CA ALA A 73 -5.45 -1.49 -32.35
C ALA A 73 -6.98 -1.14 -32.40
N SER A 74 -7.71 -1.68 -33.37
CA SER A 74 -9.17 -1.50 -33.45
C SER A 74 -9.97 -2.69 -32.96
N SER A 75 -9.31 -3.73 -32.45
CA SER A 75 -9.96 -4.92 -31.90
C SER A 75 -10.54 -4.63 -30.51
N THR A 76 -11.59 -5.36 -30.16
CA THR A 76 -12.19 -5.35 -28.83
C THR A 76 -12.18 -6.76 -28.26
N TYR A 77 -11.78 -6.90 -27.00
CA TYR A 77 -11.61 -8.19 -26.35
C TYR A 77 -12.60 -8.40 -25.21
N THR A 78 -13.06 -9.64 -25.03
CA THR A 78 -13.78 -10.11 -23.87
C THR A 78 -13.26 -11.48 -23.44
N VAL A 79 -13.33 -11.78 -22.13
CA VAL A 79 -12.95 -13.08 -21.57
C VAL A 79 -14.17 -13.72 -20.92
N LYS A 80 -14.31 -15.02 -21.09
CA LYS A 80 -15.28 -15.86 -20.41
C LYS A 80 -14.56 -16.92 -19.59
N ALA A 81 -14.92 -17.08 -18.34
CA ALA A 81 -14.50 -18.22 -17.55
C ALA A 81 -15.19 -19.51 -18.08
N VAL A 82 -14.46 -20.61 -18.06
CA VAL A 82 -14.96 -21.96 -18.41
C VAL A 82 -14.87 -22.81 -17.16
N VAL A 83 -16.03 -23.15 -16.61
CA VAL A 83 -16.16 -23.95 -15.39
C VAL A 83 -16.75 -25.29 -15.76
N ARG A 84 -15.98 -26.38 -15.60
CA ARG A 84 -16.41 -27.75 -15.91
C ARG A 84 -16.99 -27.87 -17.34
N ASP A 85 -16.25 -27.36 -18.31
CA ASP A 85 -16.58 -27.32 -19.74
C ASP A 85 -17.77 -26.40 -20.11
N GLU A 86 -18.30 -25.58 -19.20
CA GLU A 86 -19.36 -24.62 -19.44
C GLU A 86 -18.87 -23.18 -19.37
N GLU A 87 -19.04 -22.42 -20.47
CA GLU A 87 -18.72 -20.99 -20.48
C GLU A 87 -19.68 -20.22 -19.58
N GLN A 88 -19.13 -19.29 -18.83
CA GLN A 88 -19.84 -18.30 -18.03
C GLN A 88 -20.08 -17.01 -18.83
N ASP A 89 -20.71 -16.02 -18.23
CA ASP A 89 -20.91 -14.72 -18.85
C ASP A 89 -19.59 -14.05 -19.22
N ALA A 90 -19.61 -13.25 -20.27
CA ALA A 90 -18.45 -12.48 -20.69
C ALA A 90 -18.21 -11.30 -19.73
N CYS A 91 -16.96 -10.97 -19.49
CA CYS A 91 -16.61 -9.71 -18.82
C CYS A 91 -16.93 -8.49 -19.70
N GLU A 92 -16.86 -7.29 -19.12
CA GLU A 92 -16.91 -6.05 -19.88
C GLU A 92 -15.81 -6.01 -20.96
N PRO A 93 -16.11 -5.44 -22.15
CA PRO A 93 -15.16 -5.42 -23.25
C PRO A 93 -14.02 -4.44 -23.01
N ALA A 94 -12.79 -4.86 -23.36
CA ALA A 94 -11.59 -4.04 -23.32
C ALA A 94 -11.18 -3.57 -24.71
N GLU A 95 -10.89 -2.28 -24.84
CA GLU A 95 -10.25 -1.68 -26.02
C GLU A 95 -8.73 -1.85 -25.95
N VAL A 96 -8.08 -1.86 -27.11
CA VAL A 96 -6.63 -2.04 -27.20
C VAL A 96 -5.89 -0.73 -26.90
N TRP A 97 -5.01 -0.75 -25.93
CA TRP A 97 -4.08 0.33 -25.67
C TRP A 97 -2.97 0.36 -26.72
N ASP A 98 -2.61 1.53 -27.19
CA ASP A 98 -1.52 1.75 -28.14
C ASP A 98 -0.13 1.70 -27.50
N LYS A 99 -0.07 1.71 -26.16
CA LYS A 99 1.15 1.68 -25.35
C LYS A 99 0.99 0.74 -24.15
N GLN A 100 2.12 0.34 -23.59
CA GLN A 100 2.18 -0.50 -22.39
C GLN A 100 1.77 0.23 -21.10
N TYR A 101 0.95 1.25 -21.20
CA TYR A 101 0.48 2.01 -20.05
C TYR A 101 -0.83 2.73 -20.32
N LEU A 102 -1.58 2.94 -19.25
CA LEU A 102 -2.74 3.81 -19.20
C LEU A 102 -2.34 5.18 -18.68
N THR A 103 -2.95 6.24 -19.20
CA THR A 103 -2.74 7.62 -18.75
C THR A 103 -4.00 8.15 -18.08
N ILE A 104 -3.89 8.56 -16.82
CA ILE A 104 -4.96 9.25 -16.09
C ILE A 104 -4.62 10.76 -16.05
N PRO A 105 -5.28 11.60 -16.86
CA PRO A 105 -5.02 13.04 -16.86
C PRO A 105 -5.52 13.67 -15.56
N MET A 106 -4.69 14.51 -14.94
CA MET A 106 -5.06 15.20 -13.72
C MET A 106 -5.94 16.41 -13.98
N GLY A 107 -6.94 16.56 -13.15
CA GLY A 107 -7.82 17.74 -13.17
C GLY A 107 -7.10 19.03 -12.79
N LYS A 108 -7.64 20.16 -13.27
CA LYS A 108 -7.17 21.48 -12.85
C LYS A 108 -7.39 21.71 -11.36
N MET A 109 -6.44 22.43 -10.76
CA MET A 109 -6.49 22.86 -9.38
C MET A 109 -6.67 24.37 -9.29
N TYR A 110 -7.47 24.78 -8.32
CA TYR A 110 -7.72 26.18 -8.07
C TYR A 110 -7.48 26.52 -6.61
N SER A 111 -6.85 27.68 -6.36
CA SER A 111 -6.76 28.22 -5.01
C SER A 111 -8.16 28.55 -4.46
N ARG A 112 -8.26 28.73 -3.16
CA ARG A 112 -9.52 29.16 -2.51
C ARG A 112 -10.09 30.47 -3.05
N ARG A 113 -9.27 31.28 -3.74
CA ARG A 113 -9.65 32.54 -4.42
C ARG A 113 -9.92 32.36 -5.91
N GLY A 114 -9.81 31.15 -6.45
CA GLY A 114 -10.12 30.83 -7.83
C GLY A 114 -8.97 31.03 -8.83
N THR A 115 -7.74 31.23 -8.36
CA THR A 115 -6.56 31.27 -9.24
C THR A 115 -6.20 29.84 -9.66
N ASP A 116 -5.91 29.61 -10.94
CA ASP A 116 -5.38 28.34 -11.44
C ASP A 116 -3.95 28.14 -10.89
N ILE A 117 -3.77 27.10 -10.11
CA ILE A 117 -2.51 26.75 -9.42
C ILE A 117 -1.99 25.37 -9.85
N THR A 118 -2.51 24.82 -10.94
CA THR A 118 -2.23 23.45 -11.38
C THR A 118 -0.73 23.19 -11.54
N LEU A 119 0.02 24.14 -12.10
CA LEU A 119 1.45 24.01 -12.37
C LEU A 119 2.36 24.22 -11.13
N ASP A 120 1.78 24.62 -10.01
CA ASP A 120 2.52 24.78 -8.76
C ASP A 120 2.59 23.48 -7.96
N TYR A 121 1.96 22.40 -8.47
CA TYR A 121 1.82 21.12 -7.80
C TYR A 121 2.49 19.98 -8.56
N PHE A 122 3.02 19.04 -7.80
CA PHE A 122 3.50 17.75 -8.30
C PHE A 122 2.71 16.60 -7.64
N LEU A 123 2.72 15.44 -8.31
CA LEU A 123 2.09 14.24 -7.82
C LEU A 123 3.03 13.50 -6.87
N ASN A 124 2.47 12.92 -5.81
CA ASN A 124 3.24 12.18 -4.80
C ASN A 124 2.65 10.77 -4.62
N ASP A 125 2.63 10.25 -3.39
CA ASP A 125 2.15 8.92 -3.12
C ASP A 125 0.66 8.76 -3.40
N ALA A 126 0.26 7.53 -3.70
CA ALA A 126 -1.11 7.16 -4.00
C ALA A 126 -1.52 5.88 -3.24
N THR A 127 -2.82 5.65 -3.15
CA THR A 127 -3.45 4.39 -2.76
C THR A 127 -4.59 4.09 -3.72
N ALA A 128 -5.14 2.89 -3.67
CA ALA A 128 -6.24 2.47 -4.53
C ALA A 128 -7.27 1.64 -3.75
N ALA A 129 -8.53 1.78 -4.15
CA ALA A 129 -9.65 0.98 -3.64
C ALA A 129 -10.82 1.06 -4.62
N ASP A 130 -11.71 0.08 -4.62
CA ASP A 130 -13.00 0.17 -5.29
C ASP A 130 -13.92 1.08 -4.46
N LEU A 131 -13.99 2.36 -4.84
CA LEU A 131 -14.71 3.39 -4.08
C LEU A 131 -16.22 3.40 -4.35
N ASP A 132 -16.66 2.94 -5.51
CA ASP A 132 -18.07 3.00 -5.90
C ASP A 132 -18.73 1.63 -6.15
N GLY A 133 -17.98 0.54 -5.99
CA GLY A 133 -18.48 -0.83 -6.06
C GLY A 133 -18.71 -1.31 -7.49
N ASP A 134 -17.98 -0.76 -8.47
CA ASP A 134 -18.06 -1.20 -9.86
C ASP A 134 -17.03 -2.29 -10.22
N GLY A 135 -16.19 -2.66 -9.25
CA GLY A 135 -15.16 -3.69 -9.37
C GLY A 135 -13.87 -3.21 -10.01
N GLU A 136 -13.72 -1.91 -10.29
CA GLU A 136 -12.46 -1.28 -10.67
C GLU A 136 -11.84 -0.57 -9.46
N MET A 137 -10.52 -0.44 -9.45
CA MET A 137 -9.81 0.29 -8.40
C MET A 137 -9.65 1.75 -8.80
N GLU A 138 -10.28 2.67 -8.08
CA GLU A 138 -9.98 4.09 -8.19
C GLU A 138 -8.64 4.44 -7.54
N ILE A 139 -7.95 5.43 -8.11
CA ILE A 139 -6.67 5.91 -7.61
C ILE A 139 -6.86 7.19 -6.80
N ILE A 140 -6.42 7.15 -5.55
CA ILE A 140 -6.37 8.33 -4.67
C ILE A 140 -4.94 8.83 -4.64
N VAL A 141 -4.70 10.05 -5.11
CA VAL A 141 -3.36 10.63 -5.22
C VAL A 141 -3.21 11.86 -4.35
N LYS A 142 -2.07 11.98 -3.69
CA LYS A 142 -1.63 13.17 -2.96
C LYS A 142 -0.94 14.14 -3.92
N ARG A 143 -1.34 15.42 -3.89
CA ARG A 143 -0.72 16.51 -4.63
C ARG A 143 -0.04 17.47 -3.68
N LEU A 144 1.27 17.61 -3.83
CA LEU A 144 2.10 18.48 -3.01
C LEU A 144 2.45 19.75 -3.79
N HIS A 145 2.43 20.88 -3.10
CA HIS A 145 2.88 22.16 -3.66
C HIS A 145 4.41 22.18 -3.76
N ASN A 146 4.96 22.79 -4.80
CA ASN A 146 6.42 22.94 -4.99
C ASN A 146 7.14 23.60 -3.79
N ASN A 147 6.39 24.31 -2.96
CA ASN A 147 6.86 24.92 -1.73
C ASN A 147 6.21 24.26 -0.48
N ASP A 148 5.76 23.03 -0.58
CA ASP A 148 5.16 22.32 0.56
C ASP A 148 6.14 22.24 1.74
N GLY A 149 5.59 22.31 2.95
CA GLY A 149 6.40 22.41 4.16
C GLY A 149 7.00 23.79 4.43
N LEU A 150 6.92 24.73 3.52
CA LEU A 150 7.34 26.12 3.78
C LEU A 150 6.19 26.94 4.37
N PHE A 151 6.55 27.87 5.25
CA PHE A 151 5.58 28.75 5.88
C PHE A 151 5.28 29.95 4.99
N TYR A 152 4.05 30.00 4.46
CA TYR A 152 3.53 31.13 3.68
C TYR A 152 2.23 31.65 4.31
N PRO A 153 2.29 32.52 5.35
CA PRO A 153 1.11 32.96 6.08
C PRO A 153 0.07 33.68 5.20
N GLU A 154 0.52 34.31 4.13
CA GLU A 154 -0.33 35.05 3.19
C GLU A 154 -0.76 34.21 1.97
N ASN A 155 -0.17 33.02 1.78
CA ASN A 155 -0.46 32.15 0.66
C ASN A 155 -1.62 31.21 0.99
N ASP A 156 -2.72 31.33 0.26
CA ASP A 156 -3.91 30.49 0.36
C ASP A 156 -3.90 29.30 -0.60
N SER A 157 -2.79 29.04 -1.28
CA SER A 157 -2.69 28.05 -2.33
C SER A 157 -1.55 27.02 -2.17
N ALA A 158 -0.74 27.11 -1.12
CA ALA A 158 0.36 26.18 -0.86
C ALA A 158 -0.05 25.02 0.08
N PHE A 159 -1.26 24.49 -0.08
CA PHE A 159 -1.78 23.40 0.75
C PHE A 159 -1.67 22.08 0.00
N THR A 160 -1.50 20.97 0.73
CA THR A 160 -1.59 19.64 0.16
C THR A 160 -3.05 19.31 -0.21
N PHE A 161 -3.24 18.57 -1.29
CA PHE A 161 -4.54 18.07 -1.71
C PHE A 161 -4.53 16.56 -1.86
N PHE A 162 -5.69 15.93 -1.66
CA PHE A 162 -5.98 14.58 -2.13
C PHE A 162 -7.07 14.63 -3.19
N GLU A 163 -6.94 13.80 -4.20
CA GLU A 163 -7.92 13.68 -5.28
C GLU A 163 -8.12 12.21 -5.63
N ALA A 164 -9.37 11.80 -5.88
CA ALA A 164 -9.68 10.46 -6.39
C ALA A 164 -10.07 10.51 -7.87
N TYR A 165 -9.60 9.52 -8.61
CA TYR A 165 -9.81 9.38 -10.05
C TYR A 165 -10.22 7.97 -10.44
N LYS A 166 -11.22 7.85 -11.32
CA LYS A 166 -11.45 6.63 -12.10
C LYS A 166 -10.33 6.44 -13.13
N LEU A 167 -10.19 5.22 -13.62
CA LEU A 167 -9.18 4.89 -14.64
C LEU A 167 -9.39 5.64 -15.95
N ASP A 168 -10.60 6.12 -16.24
CA ASP A 168 -10.92 6.95 -17.42
C ASP A 168 -10.54 8.44 -17.25
N GLY A 169 -10.00 8.83 -16.09
CA GLY A 169 -9.61 10.20 -15.77
C GLY A 169 -10.72 11.04 -15.13
N THR A 170 -11.87 10.47 -14.86
CA THR A 170 -12.95 11.16 -14.14
C THR A 170 -12.55 11.41 -12.70
N ARG A 171 -12.43 12.69 -12.30
CA ARG A 171 -12.18 13.04 -10.89
C ARG A 171 -13.46 12.93 -10.09
N LEU A 172 -13.47 12.10 -9.05
CA LEU A 172 -14.60 11.90 -8.16
C LEU A 172 -14.75 13.05 -7.16
N TRP A 173 -13.67 13.39 -6.44
CA TRP A 173 -13.68 14.40 -5.39
C TRP A 173 -12.28 15.01 -5.18
N GLN A 174 -12.22 16.05 -4.34
CA GLN A 174 -10.98 16.68 -3.93
C GLN A 174 -11.03 17.08 -2.45
N ILE A 175 -9.94 16.91 -1.72
CA ILE A 175 -9.78 17.36 -0.33
C ILE A 175 -8.61 18.33 -0.25
N ASP A 176 -8.90 19.57 0.18
CA ASP A 176 -7.92 20.60 0.52
C ASP A 176 -7.64 20.50 2.02
N ILE A 177 -6.44 20.04 2.43
CA ILE A 177 -6.11 19.86 3.85
C ILE A 177 -6.06 21.18 4.64
N GLY A 178 -5.94 22.31 3.97
CA GLY A 178 -6.00 23.63 4.55
C GLY A 178 -4.71 24.14 5.19
N PRO A 179 -4.78 25.34 5.79
CA PRO A 179 -3.59 26.04 6.29
C PRO A 179 -3.00 25.44 7.56
N ASN A 180 -3.76 24.65 8.30
CA ASN A 180 -3.39 24.20 9.65
C ASN A 180 -2.77 22.82 9.69
N MET A 181 -2.99 22.01 8.65
CA MET A 181 -2.36 20.71 8.50
C MET A 181 -1.20 20.84 7.50
N ILE A 182 -0.01 21.06 8.01
CA ILE A 182 1.18 21.23 7.19
C ILE A 182 1.81 19.85 7.01
N SER A 183 2.07 19.51 5.76
CA SER A 183 2.84 18.32 5.42
C SER A 183 4.30 18.74 5.22
N ALA A 184 5.21 18.15 5.97
CA ALA A 184 6.63 18.27 5.73
C ALA A 184 7.07 17.15 4.79
N GLY A 185 6.59 17.22 3.55
CA GLY A 185 6.83 16.16 2.56
C GLY A 185 5.93 14.93 2.78
N GLU A 186 6.46 13.79 2.56
CA GLU A 186 5.80 12.56 2.20
C GLU A 186 4.97 11.87 3.29
N VAL A 187 5.31 12.05 4.56
CA VAL A 187 4.97 11.08 5.61
C VAL A 187 3.96 11.53 6.66
N GLU A 188 3.53 12.80 6.62
CA GLU A 188 2.77 13.37 7.75
C GLU A 188 1.27 13.40 7.50
N THR A 189 0.89 13.45 6.24
CA THR A 189 -0.49 13.53 5.81
C THR A 189 -0.77 12.39 4.86
N ASN A 190 -1.67 11.52 5.26
CA ASN A 190 -2.11 10.37 4.48
C ASN A 190 -3.63 10.24 4.53
N ILE A 191 -4.16 9.51 3.57
CA ILE A 191 -5.53 9.02 3.50
C ILE A 191 -5.47 7.52 3.27
N THR A 192 -6.38 6.78 3.85
CA THR A 192 -6.51 5.34 3.63
C THR A 192 -7.91 5.01 3.16
N ALA A 193 -8.02 3.98 2.32
CA ALA A 193 -9.28 3.52 1.76
C ALA A 193 -9.39 2.00 1.90
N PHE A 194 -10.49 1.55 2.49
CA PHE A 194 -10.80 0.13 2.68
C PHE A 194 -12.31 -0.03 2.88
N ASP A 195 -12.86 -1.16 2.55
CA ASP A 195 -14.25 -1.51 2.84
C ASP A 195 -14.35 -1.98 4.30
N TRP A 196 -14.55 -1.03 5.24
CA TRP A 196 -14.63 -1.33 6.68
C TRP A 196 -16.03 -1.74 7.13
N ASP A 197 -17.08 -1.41 6.41
CA ASP A 197 -18.44 -1.78 6.75
C ASP A 197 -18.97 -2.99 5.96
N GLU A 198 -18.14 -3.50 5.05
CA GLU A 198 -18.37 -4.71 4.25
C GLU A 198 -19.60 -4.59 3.32
N ASP A 199 -19.87 -3.38 2.80
CA ASP A 199 -20.95 -3.13 1.84
C ASP A 199 -20.54 -3.32 0.38
N GLY A 200 -19.26 -3.63 0.11
CA GLY A 200 -18.64 -3.80 -1.19
C GLY A 200 -18.11 -2.50 -1.80
N LYS A 201 -17.97 -1.43 -1.02
CA LYS A 201 -17.38 -0.16 -1.43
C LYS A 201 -16.43 0.31 -0.36
N ALA A 202 -15.27 0.80 -0.78
CA ALA A 202 -14.32 1.29 0.20
C ALA A 202 -14.69 2.67 0.74
N GLU A 203 -14.53 2.85 2.04
CA GLU A 203 -14.60 4.14 2.73
C GLU A 203 -13.23 4.81 2.79
N LEU A 204 -13.25 6.07 3.19
CA LEU A 204 -12.07 6.90 3.37
C LEU A 204 -11.88 7.28 4.83
N LEU A 205 -10.64 7.21 5.30
CA LEU A 205 -10.26 7.65 6.62
C LEU A 205 -9.04 8.56 6.56
N MET A 206 -9.11 9.73 7.20
CA MET A 206 -7.96 10.61 7.34
C MET A 206 -8.01 11.50 8.58
N ARG A 207 -6.83 12.00 8.97
CA ARG A 207 -6.73 13.11 9.92
C ARG A 207 -7.01 14.43 9.20
N ALA A 208 -7.74 15.33 9.87
CA ALA A 208 -8.03 16.69 9.41
C ALA A 208 -7.73 17.70 10.52
N MET A 209 -7.71 18.98 10.18
CA MET A 209 -7.58 20.08 11.13
C MET A 209 -8.56 21.20 10.80
N ASP A 210 -8.65 22.22 11.67
CA ASP A 210 -9.45 23.41 11.41
C ASP A 210 -9.18 23.98 10.02
N GLY A 211 -10.24 24.18 9.23
CA GLY A 211 -10.15 24.73 7.89
C GLY A 211 -9.80 23.73 6.77
N THR A 212 -9.73 22.43 7.04
CA THR A 212 -9.77 21.40 5.98
C THR A 212 -11.09 21.45 5.24
N ILE A 213 -11.08 21.33 3.91
CA ILE A 213 -12.27 21.40 3.07
C ILE A 213 -12.37 20.15 2.20
N VAL A 214 -13.51 19.48 2.29
CA VAL A 214 -13.87 18.36 1.40
C VAL A 214 -14.80 18.88 0.32
N TYR A 215 -14.41 18.72 -0.94
CA TYR A 215 -15.23 18.99 -2.12
C TYR A 215 -15.76 17.65 -2.64
N ALA A 216 -16.98 17.33 -2.27
CA ALA A 216 -17.63 16.07 -2.61
C ALA A 216 -17.98 15.98 -4.11
N SER A 217 -18.21 14.77 -4.61
CA SER A 217 -18.52 14.49 -6.02
C SER A 217 -19.79 15.20 -6.53
N ASP A 218 -20.77 15.45 -5.67
CA ASP A 218 -22.00 16.18 -6.02
C ASP A 218 -21.87 17.71 -5.96
N GLY A 219 -20.65 18.23 -5.72
CA GLY A 219 -20.36 19.66 -5.57
C GLY A 219 -20.59 20.19 -4.16
N THR A 220 -21.02 19.36 -3.20
CA THR A 220 -21.16 19.77 -1.79
C THR A 220 -19.78 20.11 -1.21
N LYS A 221 -19.73 21.20 -0.45
CA LYS A 221 -18.52 21.62 0.26
C LYS A 221 -18.72 21.40 1.76
N GLN A 222 -17.85 20.59 2.36
CA GLN A 222 -17.84 20.30 3.78
C GLN A 222 -16.59 20.93 4.41
N VAL A 223 -16.75 21.77 5.42
CA VAL A 223 -15.65 22.42 6.12
C VAL A 223 -15.48 21.78 7.49
N ILE A 224 -14.26 21.35 7.79
CA ILE A 224 -13.92 20.70 9.06
C ILE A 224 -13.45 21.74 10.05
N GLY A 225 -13.98 21.68 11.27
CA GLY A 225 -13.63 22.58 12.36
C GLY A 225 -13.95 24.06 12.08
N ASP A 226 -13.13 24.94 12.61
CA ASP A 226 -13.29 26.41 12.48
C ASP A 226 -12.39 26.94 11.34
N PRO A 227 -12.97 27.37 10.19
CA PRO A 227 -12.19 27.85 9.04
C PRO A 227 -11.52 29.22 9.29
N THR A 228 -11.83 29.90 10.38
CA THR A 228 -11.23 31.19 10.74
C THR A 228 -9.92 31.03 11.51
N LYS A 229 -9.60 29.82 11.96
CA LYS A 229 -8.38 29.53 12.70
C LYS A 229 -7.18 29.43 11.75
N ASN A 230 -6.08 30.00 12.18
CA ASN A 230 -4.78 29.86 11.53
C ASN A 230 -3.71 29.67 12.59
N TYR A 231 -3.09 28.50 12.60
CA TYR A 231 -2.03 28.13 13.53
C TYR A 231 -0.64 28.19 12.90
N ARG A 232 -0.50 28.74 11.68
CA ARG A 232 0.79 28.80 10.96
C ARG A 232 1.86 29.56 11.72
N ASP A 233 1.48 30.57 12.50
CA ASP A 233 2.42 31.32 13.36
C ASP A 233 3.07 30.45 14.43
N SER A 234 2.47 29.31 14.78
CA SER A 234 3.00 28.36 15.76
C SER A 234 3.87 27.26 15.12
N VAL A 235 4.08 27.32 13.80
CA VAL A 235 4.88 26.35 13.07
C VAL A 235 6.36 26.68 13.21
N LEU A 236 7.15 25.70 13.61
CA LEU A 236 8.60 25.83 13.71
C LEU A 236 9.26 25.37 12.40
N HIS A 237 9.96 26.29 11.75
CA HIS A 237 10.78 26.01 10.58
C HIS A 237 12.16 25.47 11.02
N THR A 238 12.49 24.25 10.64
CA THR A 238 13.85 23.75 10.60
C THR A 238 14.27 23.61 9.14
N ALA A 239 15.55 23.53 8.86
CA ALA A 239 16.12 23.74 7.52
C ALA A 239 15.43 23.02 6.33
N ASN A 240 14.63 21.98 6.59
CA ASN A 240 13.88 21.26 5.57
C ASN A 240 12.55 20.69 6.08
N MET A 241 12.06 21.11 7.25
CA MET A 241 10.89 20.50 7.87
C MET A 241 10.01 21.55 8.56
N THR A 242 8.72 21.49 8.28
CA THR A 242 7.69 22.32 8.90
C THR A 242 6.58 21.42 9.40
N TYR A 243 6.23 21.52 10.70
CA TYR A 243 5.26 20.65 11.34
C TYR A 243 4.18 21.46 12.04
N SER A 244 2.94 20.97 12.03
CA SER A 244 1.86 21.56 12.82
C SER A 244 2.04 21.24 14.30
N MET A 245 2.26 22.26 15.10
CA MET A 245 2.53 22.13 16.55
C MET A 245 1.34 22.49 17.43
N ALA A 246 0.32 23.12 16.87
CA ALA A 246 -0.87 23.57 17.57
C ALA A 246 -2.11 23.37 16.72
N GLY A 247 -3.28 23.54 17.33
CA GLY A 247 -4.59 23.45 16.70
C GLY A 247 -5.31 22.15 16.97
N GLU A 248 -6.62 22.20 16.75
CA GLU A 248 -7.50 21.05 16.90
C GLU A 248 -7.28 20.07 15.74
N GLU A 249 -7.22 18.81 16.10
CA GLU A 249 -7.08 17.69 15.17
C GLU A 249 -8.36 16.87 15.18
N TYR A 250 -8.79 16.44 14.00
CA TYR A 250 -10.01 15.67 13.80
C TYR A 250 -9.70 14.36 13.08
N LEU A 251 -10.54 13.36 13.30
CA LEU A 251 -10.65 12.17 12.47
C LEU A 251 -11.93 12.30 11.66
N ILE A 252 -11.83 12.12 10.33
CA ILE A 252 -12.97 12.10 9.43
C ILE A 252 -13.07 10.74 8.75
N TYR A 253 -14.30 10.20 8.75
CA TYR A 253 -14.68 8.95 8.11
C TYR A 253 -15.75 9.24 7.07
N MET A 254 -15.53 8.81 5.84
CA MET A 254 -16.27 9.30 4.67
C MET A 254 -16.60 8.17 3.71
N GLU A 255 -17.71 8.31 2.99
CA GLU A 255 -18.08 7.48 1.85
C GLU A 255 -17.03 7.62 0.73
N GLY A 256 -16.56 6.50 0.17
CA GLY A 256 -15.48 6.49 -0.81
C GLY A 256 -15.80 7.20 -2.12
N ALA A 257 -16.93 6.87 -2.73
CA ALA A 257 -17.34 7.42 -4.02
C ALA A 257 -17.54 8.94 -4.01
N THR A 258 -17.95 9.51 -2.88
CA THR A 258 -18.37 10.91 -2.81
C THR A 258 -17.51 11.79 -1.91
N ALA A 259 -16.72 11.21 -1.03
CA ALA A 259 -16.05 11.85 0.11
C ALA A 259 -16.99 12.59 1.08
N LYS A 260 -18.26 12.23 1.13
CA LYS A 260 -19.17 12.77 2.14
C LYS A 260 -18.88 12.14 3.49
N LEU A 261 -18.86 12.97 4.53
CA LEU A 261 -18.74 12.47 5.90
C LEU A 261 -19.98 11.67 6.29
N TYR A 262 -19.80 10.45 6.77
CA TYR A 262 -20.90 9.66 7.36
C TYR A 262 -21.40 10.29 8.67
N ASN A 263 -20.46 10.72 9.50
CA ASN A 263 -20.72 11.32 10.79
C ASN A 263 -19.96 12.64 10.93
N PRO A 264 -20.36 13.56 11.83
CA PRO A 264 -19.56 14.75 12.13
C PRO A 264 -18.13 14.37 12.51
N ALA A 265 -17.16 15.18 12.07
CA ALA A 265 -15.75 14.98 12.40
C ALA A 265 -15.56 14.83 13.91
N MET A 266 -14.93 13.74 14.34
CA MET A 266 -14.63 13.51 15.75
C MET A 266 -13.25 14.10 16.09
N GLN A 267 -13.00 14.45 17.34
CA GLN A 267 -11.66 14.83 17.77
C GLN A 267 -10.68 13.68 17.53
N PHE A 268 -9.48 13.98 17.01
CA PHE A 268 -8.48 12.96 16.74
C PHE A 268 -8.10 12.24 18.06
N PRO A 269 -8.23 10.92 18.10
CA PRO A 269 -8.20 10.18 19.39
C PRO A 269 -6.81 10.09 20.01
N LEU A 270 -5.75 10.24 19.22
CA LEU A 270 -4.36 10.16 19.68
C LEU A 270 -3.76 11.56 19.79
N LYS A 271 -3.99 12.23 20.91
CA LYS A 271 -3.62 13.63 21.13
C LYS A 271 -2.10 13.83 21.15
N ARG A 272 -1.64 15.01 20.70
CA ARG A 272 -0.25 15.44 20.80
C ARG A 272 0.26 15.43 22.25
N LEU A 273 -0.51 16.04 23.12
CA LEU A 273 -0.22 16.18 24.55
C LEU A 273 -1.40 15.64 25.35
N GLU A 274 -1.15 14.89 26.41
CA GLU A 274 -2.14 14.23 27.25
C GLU A 274 -1.82 14.42 28.73
N ASN A 275 -2.81 14.21 29.60
CA ASN A 275 -2.63 14.15 31.05
C ASN A 275 -1.96 15.37 31.67
N GLY A 276 -2.19 16.58 31.13
CA GLY A 276 -1.61 17.82 31.61
C GLY A 276 -0.19 18.10 31.09
N GLU A 277 0.29 17.35 30.13
CA GLU A 277 1.50 17.68 29.37
C GLU A 277 1.33 19.03 28.67
N THR A 278 2.38 19.87 28.71
CA THR A 278 2.37 21.22 28.11
C THR A 278 3.54 21.46 27.19
N ASP A 279 4.50 20.54 27.12
CA ASP A 279 5.75 20.69 26.40
C ASP A 279 6.02 19.50 25.47
N LEU A 280 6.11 19.76 24.15
CA LEU A 280 6.34 18.74 23.14
C LEU A 280 7.69 18.04 23.30
N ASN A 281 8.73 18.80 23.65
CA ASN A 281 10.05 18.22 23.81
C ASN A 281 10.11 17.25 25.00
N ALA A 282 9.49 17.63 26.11
CA ALA A 282 9.38 16.74 27.26
C ALA A 282 8.54 15.49 26.94
N ALA A 283 7.47 15.67 26.17
CA ALA A 283 6.57 14.59 25.82
C ALA A 283 7.14 13.63 24.75
N TRP A 284 7.75 14.16 23.68
CA TRP A 284 8.14 13.40 22.49
C TRP A 284 9.64 13.31 22.26
N GLY A 285 10.44 14.10 22.97
CA GLY A 285 11.90 14.16 22.80
C GLY A 285 12.34 15.04 21.63
N ASP A 286 11.42 15.83 21.04
CA ASP A 286 11.73 16.96 20.16
C ASP A 286 10.76 18.10 20.39
N GLY A 287 11.23 19.34 20.21
CA GLY A 287 10.43 20.54 20.42
C GLY A 287 9.84 21.12 19.12
N TYR A 288 10.08 20.48 17.97
CA TYR A 288 9.64 20.97 16.66
C TYR A 288 8.57 20.10 16.01
N GLY A 289 8.11 19.07 16.70
CA GLY A 289 6.91 18.31 16.31
C GLY A 289 7.11 17.17 15.33
N HIS A 290 8.34 16.85 14.92
CA HIS A 290 8.62 15.76 13.98
C HIS A 290 8.06 14.42 14.47
N ARG A 291 8.39 14.03 15.71
CA ARG A 291 7.97 12.75 16.29
C ARG A 291 6.47 12.68 16.53
N ALA A 292 5.86 13.82 16.90
CA ALA A 292 4.44 13.92 17.18
C ALA A 292 3.54 13.98 15.93
N ASN A 293 4.11 14.18 14.74
CA ASN A 293 3.36 14.27 13.48
C ASN A 293 3.62 13.10 12.52
N LYS A 294 3.98 11.93 13.05
CA LYS A 294 4.03 10.68 12.30
C LYS A 294 2.77 9.87 12.54
N PHE A 295 2.08 9.49 11.47
CA PHE A 295 0.79 8.82 11.52
C PHE A 295 0.78 7.61 10.61
N PHE A 296 0.17 6.52 11.10
CA PHE A 296 -0.04 5.30 10.33
C PHE A 296 -1.49 4.86 10.50
N PHE A 297 -2.14 4.55 9.40
CA PHE A 297 -3.52 4.08 9.35
C PHE A 297 -3.59 2.79 8.54
N GLY A 298 -4.49 1.89 8.92
CA GLY A 298 -4.62 0.62 8.23
C GLY A 298 -5.90 -0.13 8.62
N ALA A 299 -6.09 -1.31 8.03
CA ALA A 299 -7.31 -2.10 8.11
C ALA A 299 -7.03 -3.55 8.56
N PRO A 300 -6.57 -3.81 9.81
CA PRO A 300 -6.34 -5.17 10.30
C PRO A 300 -7.64 -5.91 10.60
N TYR A 301 -7.64 -7.22 10.40
CA TYR A 301 -8.72 -8.13 10.83
C TYR A 301 -8.46 -8.63 12.26
N LEU A 302 -8.64 -7.74 13.26
CA LEU A 302 -8.31 -8.02 14.67
C LEU A 302 -9.23 -9.04 15.35
N ASP A 303 -10.35 -9.39 14.77
CA ASP A 303 -11.19 -10.51 15.20
C ASP A 303 -11.13 -11.71 14.26
N GLY A 304 -10.30 -11.61 13.22
CA GLY A 304 -10.12 -12.61 12.18
C GLY A 304 -11.23 -12.62 11.12
N ARG A 305 -12.24 -11.76 11.23
CA ARG A 305 -13.42 -11.77 10.38
C ARG A 305 -13.76 -10.43 9.76
N HIS A 306 -13.82 -9.39 10.58
CA HIS A 306 -14.23 -8.04 10.18
C HIS A 306 -13.03 -7.10 10.21
N PRO A 307 -12.86 -6.21 9.22
CA PRO A 307 -11.79 -5.24 9.22
C PRO A 307 -12.01 -4.21 10.33
N SER A 308 -10.97 -3.92 11.09
CA SER A 308 -10.94 -2.83 12.06
C SER A 308 -10.18 -1.64 11.50
N ILE A 309 -10.47 -0.43 11.96
CA ILE A 309 -9.66 0.74 11.72
C ILE A 309 -8.50 0.74 12.71
N PHE A 310 -7.28 0.80 12.22
CA PHE A 310 -6.08 0.98 13.02
C PHE A 310 -5.50 2.38 12.82
N LEU A 311 -5.19 3.07 13.92
CA LEU A 311 -4.51 4.35 13.91
C LEU A 311 -3.30 4.31 14.84
N ALA A 312 -2.17 4.85 14.37
CA ALA A 312 -1.01 5.08 15.20
C ALA A 312 -0.47 6.50 15.06
N ARG A 313 0.16 6.99 16.12
CA ARG A 313 0.87 8.25 16.19
C ARG A 313 2.21 8.07 16.87
N GLY A 314 3.29 8.50 16.22
CA GLY A 314 4.64 8.55 16.79
C GLY A 314 5.56 7.43 16.37
N ILE A 315 6.84 7.79 16.29
CA ILE A 315 7.99 6.92 16.07
C ILE A 315 9.16 7.42 16.93
N TYR A 316 10.29 6.77 16.92
CA TYR A 316 11.54 7.12 17.65
C TYR A 316 11.46 7.03 19.17
N THR A 317 10.32 7.31 19.80
CA THR A 317 10.16 7.35 21.26
C THR A 317 8.87 6.71 21.69
N ARG A 318 7.84 7.51 22.00
CA ARG A 318 6.51 6.98 22.34
C ARG A 318 5.72 6.60 21.09
N HIS A 319 4.86 5.62 21.26
CA HIS A 319 3.90 5.18 20.26
C HIS A 319 2.51 5.18 20.89
N LYS A 320 1.56 5.80 20.23
CA LYS A 320 0.15 5.78 20.61
C LYS A 320 -0.59 5.04 19.52
N MET A 321 -1.39 4.05 19.89
CA MET A 321 -2.17 3.25 18.94
C MET A 321 -3.59 3.11 19.43
N ILE A 322 -4.52 2.98 18.52
CA ILE A 322 -5.93 2.72 18.81
C ILE A 322 -6.53 1.91 17.68
N ALA A 323 -7.42 1.02 18.00
CA ALA A 323 -8.24 0.31 17.03
C ALA A 323 -9.74 0.58 17.29
N TYR A 324 -10.48 0.67 16.20
CA TYR A 324 -11.94 0.80 16.20
C TYR A 324 -12.56 -0.28 15.34
N ASP A 325 -13.71 -0.77 15.78
CA ASP A 325 -14.63 -1.49 14.91
C ASP A 325 -15.64 -0.49 14.33
N VAL A 326 -16.07 -0.75 13.10
CA VAL A 326 -17.08 0.06 12.44
C VAL A 326 -18.45 -0.59 12.63
N ASN A 327 -19.44 0.22 13.02
CA ASN A 327 -20.82 -0.23 12.98
C ASN A 327 -21.36 -0.05 11.54
N PRO A 328 -21.69 -1.13 10.81
CA PRO A 328 -22.03 -1.02 9.39
C PRO A 328 -23.36 -0.31 9.11
N GLU A 329 -24.27 -0.18 10.11
CA GLU A 329 -25.54 0.51 9.92
C GLU A 329 -25.45 2.01 10.23
N THR A 330 -24.60 2.41 11.17
CA THR A 330 -24.52 3.80 11.68
C THR A 330 -23.20 4.48 11.33
N HIS A 331 -22.21 3.73 10.86
CA HIS A 331 -20.83 4.16 10.61
C HIS A 331 -20.16 4.78 11.84
N GLU A 332 -20.65 4.43 13.04
CA GLU A 332 -20.01 4.82 14.29
C GLU A 332 -18.76 3.99 14.56
N LEU A 333 -17.70 4.67 15.00
CA LEU A 333 -16.43 4.03 15.37
C LEU A 333 -16.47 3.63 16.84
N VAL A 334 -16.42 2.32 17.11
CA VAL A 334 -16.46 1.74 18.46
C VAL A 334 -15.04 1.34 18.86
N GLU A 335 -14.47 1.98 19.89
CA GLU A 335 -13.12 1.67 20.36
C GLU A 335 -13.00 0.21 20.78
N ARG A 336 -12.10 -0.55 20.12
CA ARG A 336 -11.78 -1.94 20.45
C ARG A 336 -10.71 -2.01 21.53
N TRP A 337 -9.60 -1.32 21.32
CA TRP A 337 -8.49 -1.21 22.27
C TRP A 337 -7.67 0.05 22.02
N ARG A 338 -6.92 0.44 23.06
CA ARG A 338 -5.99 1.56 23.00
C ARG A 338 -4.68 1.21 23.69
N TRP A 339 -3.57 1.53 23.05
CA TRP A 339 -2.24 1.39 23.61
C TRP A 339 -1.50 2.72 23.63
N LEU A 340 -1.06 3.11 24.83
CA LEU A 340 -0.27 4.30 25.04
C LEU A 340 1.07 3.88 25.63
N ASN A 341 2.11 3.80 24.79
CA ASN A 341 3.46 3.50 25.21
C ASN A 341 4.23 4.80 25.39
N ASN A 342 4.12 5.38 26.56
CA ASN A 342 4.70 6.69 26.89
C ASN A 342 5.94 6.60 27.80
N GLU A 343 6.31 5.40 28.23
CA GLU A 343 7.27 5.17 29.31
C GLU A 343 8.69 4.91 28.76
N PRO A 344 9.63 5.86 28.93
CA PRO A 344 11.04 5.59 28.65
C PRO A 344 11.55 4.38 29.45
N GLY A 345 12.23 3.44 28.77
CA GLY A 345 12.71 2.20 29.39
C GLY A 345 11.72 1.03 29.30
N SER A 346 10.51 1.23 28.80
CA SER A 346 9.66 0.14 28.33
C SER A 346 10.33 -0.60 27.14
N PRO A 347 10.19 -1.92 27.02
CA PRO A 347 10.77 -2.66 25.90
C PRO A 347 10.19 -2.26 24.52
N TRP A 348 9.10 -1.52 24.53
CA TRP A 348 8.38 -1.06 23.33
C TRP A 348 8.72 0.38 22.93
N PHE A 349 9.47 1.10 23.79
CA PHE A 349 9.77 2.51 23.57
C PHE A 349 10.87 2.68 22.53
N GLY A 350 10.57 3.44 21.47
CA GLY A 350 11.54 3.74 20.43
C GLY A 350 11.65 2.70 19.30
N GLU A 351 10.77 1.70 19.27
CA GLU A 351 10.84 0.57 18.33
C GLU A 351 10.17 0.83 16.97
N GLY A 352 9.38 1.90 16.81
CA GLY A 352 8.65 2.20 15.56
C GLY A 352 9.54 2.70 14.44
N TYR A 353 9.21 2.33 13.19
CA TYR A 353 9.89 2.72 11.96
C TYR A 353 9.14 3.79 11.18
N HIS A 354 9.66 4.17 10.01
CA HIS A 354 8.98 5.02 9.05
C HIS A 354 7.92 4.30 8.22
N ASN A 355 7.77 3.01 8.36
CA ASN A 355 6.66 2.22 7.83
C ASN A 355 6.21 1.18 8.85
N PHE A 356 5.10 0.53 8.58
CA PHE A 356 4.56 -0.56 9.38
C PHE A 356 4.00 -1.64 8.45
N GLY A 357 3.48 -2.73 8.99
CA GLY A 357 2.81 -3.79 8.27
C GLY A 357 1.67 -4.37 9.09
N ILE A 358 0.78 -5.07 8.42
CA ILE A 358 -0.32 -5.83 9.01
C ILE A 358 -0.22 -7.25 8.48
N ALA A 359 -0.21 -8.25 9.34
CA ALA A 359 -0.10 -9.65 8.98
C ALA A 359 -0.55 -10.56 10.13
N ASP A 360 -1.13 -11.70 9.82
CA ASP A 360 -1.36 -12.80 10.77
C ASP A 360 -0.03 -13.55 11.00
N VAL A 361 0.78 -13.04 11.95
CA VAL A 361 2.16 -13.54 12.14
C VAL A 361 2.24 -14.79 12.99
N ASP A 362 1.24 -15.09 13.81
CA ASP A 362 1.23 -16.27 14.68
C ASP A 362 0.24 -17.37 14.22
N TRP A 363 -0.48 -17.08 13.12
CA TRP A 363 -1.40 -18.00 12.43
C TRP A 363 -2.60 -18.41 13.29
N ASP A 364 -3.10 -17.46 14.07
CA ASP A 364 -4.33 -17.64 14.83
C ASP A 364 -5.59 -17.21 14.06
N GLY A 365 -5.41 -16.64 12.85
CA GLY A 365 -6.46 -16.14 11.95
C GLY A 365 -6.81 -14.67 12.18
N ARG A 366 -6.04 -13.96 13.01
CA ARG A 366 -6.18 -12.52 13.27
C ARG A 366 -4.89 -11.81 12.90
N ASP A 367 -5.01 -10.52 12.62
CA ASP A 367 -3.85 -9.75 12.20
C ASP A 367 -3.16 -9.07 13.37
N GLU A 368 -1.82 -9.09 13.34
CA GLU A 368 -0.93 -8.32 14.18
C GLU A 368 -0.46 -7.07 13.45
N ILE A 369 -0.01 -6.10 14.23
CA ILE A 369 0.61 -4.88 13.75
C ILE A 369 2.13 -5.01 13.84
N VAL A 370 2.78 -5.17 12.72
CA VAL A 370 4.26 -5.18 12.61
C VAL A 370 4.74 -3.74 12.60
N TYR A 371 5.23 -3.24 13.75
CA TYR A 371 5.53 -1.82 13.94
C TYR A 371 7.03 -1.58 14.20
N GLY A 372 7.81 -1.72 13.15
CA GLY A 372 9.26 -1.58 13.22
C GLY A 372 9.94 -2.76 13.91
N SER A 373 10.68 -2.49 14.97
CA SER A 373 11.38 -3.54 15.74
C SER A 373 10.48 -4.31 16.69
N MET A 374 9.18 -3.99 16.75
CA MET A 374 8.18 -4.66 17.59
C MET A 374 6.98 -5.16 16.79
N VAL A 375 6.25 -6.10 17.38
CA VAL A 375 4.96 -6.59 16.91
C VAL A 375 3.94 -6.40 18.02
N VAL A 376 2.76 -5.87 17.67
CA VAL A 376 1.62 -5.67 18.56
C VAL A 376 0.54 -6.67 18.16
N ASP A 377 0.10 -7.44 19.13
CA ASP A 377 -0.89 -8.50 19.03
C ASP A 377 -2.31 -7.94 18.74
N ASP A 378 -3.20 -8.74 18.15
CA ASP A 378 -4.60 -8.42 17.80
C ASP A 378 -5.37 -7.74 18.95
N ASN A 379 -5.01 -8.10 20.18
CA ASN A 379 -5.62 -7.59 21.41
C ASN A 379 -5.01 -6.25 21.91
N GLY A 380 -4.12 -5.63 21.15
CA GLY A 380 -3.46 -4.36 21.48
C GLY A 380 -2.36 -4.45 22.54
N LYS A 381 -1.80 -5.63 22.75
CA LYS A 381 -0.64 -5.83 23.63
C LYS A 381 0.62 -6.11 22.80
N GLY A 382 1.78 -5.80 23.35
CA GLY A 382 3.01 -6.16 22.69
C GLY A 382 3.20 -7.68 22.64
N LEU A 383 3.37 -8.23 21.42
CA LEU A 383 3.63 -9.65 21.19
C LEU A 383 5.13 -9.93 21.35
N SER A 384 5.96 -9.24 20.60
CA SER A 384 7.41 -9.44 20.60
C SER A 384 8.18 -8.19 20.19
N THR A 385 9.46 -8.12 20.52
CA THR A 385 10.37 -7.06 20.07
C THR A 385 11.81 -7.53 20.03
N THR A 386 12.59 -6.98 19.09
CA THR A 386 14.04 -7.16 19.05
C THR A 386 14.79 -6.25 20.02
N GLY A 387 14.21 -5.13 20.43
CA GLY A 387 14.90 -4.08 21.17
C GLY A 387 15.97 -3.37 20.36
N TYR A 388 15.88 -3.37 19.00
CA TYR A 388 16.90 -2.77 18.12
C TYR A 388 16.63 -1.29 17.85
N GLY A 389 15.48 -0.78 18.30
CA GLY A 389 15.11 0.62 18.14
C GLY A 389 14.62 0.94 16.74
N HIS A 390 14.61 2.22 16.42
CA HIS A 390 14.10 2.79 15.18
C HIS A 390 14.88 2.35 13.93
N GLY A 391 14.19 2.36 12.79
CA GLY A 391 14.70 2.10 11.45
C GLY A 391 13.81 2.67 10.35
N ASP A 392 14.23 2.51 9.09
CA ASP A 392 13.57 3.13 7.94
C ASP A 392 12.53 2.23 7.26
N ALA A 393 12.82 0.95 7.09
CA ALA A 393 12.01 0.05 6.28
C ALA A 393 11.96 -1.37 6.83
N GLN A 394 10.85 -2.04 6.59
CA GLN A 394 10.65 -3.46 6.90
C GLN A 394 9.74 -4.12 5.87
N HIS A 395 9.89 -5.42 5.72
CA HIS A 395 9.09 -6.29 4.87
C HIS A 395 8.67 -7.51 5.69
N CYS A 396 7.40 -7.90 5.63
CA CYS A 396 6.83 -9.06 6.29
C CYS A 396 6.13 -9.94 5.26
N SER A 397 6.50 -11.21 5.22
CA SER A 397 5.91 -12.25 4.36
C SER A 397 6.44 -13.61 4.81
N ASP A 398 5.92 -14.70 4.24
CA ASP A 398 6.59 -15.99 4.24
C ASP A 398 7.77 -15.94 3.26
N PHE A 399 8.98 -15.68 3.76
CA PHE A 399 10.21 -15.65 2.95
C PHE A 399 10.92 -17.00 2.92
N ASP A 400 10.62 -17.91 3.84
CA ASP A 400 11.22 -19.22 3.95
C ASP A 400 10.16 -20.34 3.98
N PRO A 401 9.81 -20.93 2.83
CA PRO A 401 8.75 -21.95 2.75
C PRO A 401 9.07 -23.25 3.52
N TYR A 402 10.30 -23.40 4.02
CA TYR A 402 10.70 -24.56 4.83
C TYR A 402 10.52 -24.32 6.33
N ARG A 403 10.21 -23.10 6.72
CA ARG A 403 9.97 -22.66 8.10
C ARG A 403 8.50 -22.27 8.26
N LYS A 404 7.85 -22.77 9.29
CA LYS A 404 6.46 -22.38 9.54
C LYS A 404 6.39 -20.96 10.08
N GLY A 405 5.51 -20.14 9.53
CA GLY A 405 5.26 -18.75 9.95
C GLY A 405 5.70 -17.76 8.89
N GLN A 406 5.60 -16.49 9.24
CA GLN A 406 6.13 -15.40 8.44
C GLN A 406 7.43 -14.87 9.06
N GLU A 407 8.21 -14.20 8.27
CA GLU A 407 9.43 -13.55 8.70
C GLU A 407 9.39 -12.06 8.40
N ILE A 408 10.24 -11.32 9.10
CA ILE A 408 10.44 -9.89 8.89
C ILE A 408 11.89 -9.66 8.50
N PHE A 409 12.12 -8.97 7.39
CA PHE A 409 13.40 -8.36 7.05
C PHE A 409 13.32 -6.84 7.21
N ALA A 410 14.24 -6.27 7.96
CA ALA A 410 14.19 -4.86 8.33
C ALA A 410 15.57 -4.20 8.40
N CYS A 411 15.65 -2.90 8.07
CA CYS A 411 16.85 -2.09 8.26
C CYS A 411 16.69 -1.11 9.41
N ASN A 412 17.72 -1.06 10.27
CA ASN A 412 17.76 -0.30 11.50
C ASN A 412 18.69 0.91 11.42
N GLU A 413 18.27 2.02 12.02
CA GLU A 413 19.07 3.23 12.25
C GLU A 413 19.77 3.21 13.59
N ASN A 414 19.05 2.98 14.70
CA ASN A 414 19.63 3.03 16.05
C ASN A 414 20.66 1.91 16.28
N LYS A 415 20.33 0.68 15.90
CA LYS A 415 21.30 -0.40 15.78
C LYS A 415 21.59 -0.57 14.29
N ALA A 416 22.53 0.21 13.80
CA ALA A 416 22.77 0.33 12.35
C ALA A 416 23.08 -1.02 11.69
N GLY A 417 22.24 -1.38 10.71
CA GLY A 417 22.31 -2.64 10.00
C GLY A 417 20.97 -3.15 9.54
N ALA A 418 20.89 -4.45 9.28
CA ALA A 418 19.66 -5.11 8.89
C ALA A 418 19.49 -6.43 9.65
N ASN A 419 18.25 -6.82 9.88
CA ASN A 419 17.94 -8.08 10.54
C ASN A 419 16.88 -8.87 9.77
N TYR A 420 17.03 -10.19 9.79
CA TYR A 420 16.05 -11.16 9.38
C TYR A 420 15.61 -11.96 10.60
N ARG A 421 14.32 -12.01 10.84
CA ARG A 421 13.78 -12.56 12.10
C ARG A 421 12.44 -13.25 11.89
N ASP A 422 12.12 -14.11 12.83
CA ASP A 422 10.79 -14.67 13.04
C ASP A 422 9.79 -13.55 13.38
N ALA A 423 8.66 -13.51 12.70
CA ALA A 423 7.68 -12.45 12.90
C ALA A 423 6.95 -12.54 14.24
N THR A 424 6.64 -13.75 14.69
CA THR A 424 5.91 -13.99 15.95
C THR A 424 6.76 -13.71 17.19
N SER A 425 7.99 -14.22 17.23
CA SER A 425 8.85 -14.19 18.43
C SER A 425 9.89 -13.10 18.43
N SER A 426 10.11 -12.43 17.31
CA SER A 426 11.24 -11.52 17.05
C SER A 426 12.61 -12.18 17.22
N ARG A 427 12.69 -13.51 17.18
CA ARG A 427 13.97 -14.24 17.19
C ARG A 427 14.74 -13.90 15.93
N VAL A 428 15.90 -13.26 16.08
CA VAL A 428 16.78 -12.89 14.96
C VAL A 428 17.52 -14.12 14.45
N TYR A 429 17.32 -14.45 13.21
CA TYR A 429 18.03 -15.52 12.49
C TYR A 429 19.34 -15.01 11.91
N TYR A 430 19.30 -13.81 11.31
CA TYR A 430 20.44 -13.18 10.68
C TYR A 430 20.51 -11.70 11.04
N TRP A 431 21.71 -11.24 11.40
CA TRP A 431 22.04 -9.85 11.65
C TRP A 431 23.20 -9.41 10.76
N TYR A 432 22.96 -8.36 9.97
CA TYR A 432 23.99 -7.67 9.20
C TYR A 432 24.30 -6.34 9.84
N GLN A 433 25.52 -6.21 10.37
CA GLN A 433 25.98 -4.96 10.93
C GLN A 433 26.49 -4.02 9.84
N HIS A 434 25.98 -2.80 9.81
CA HIS A 434 26.45 -1.75 8.92
C HIS A 434 27.02 -0.59 9.76
N PRO A 435 28.07 0.14 9.29
CA PRO A 435 28.66 1.26 10.04
C PRO A 435 27.77 2.50 10.13
N GLN A 436 26.73 2.56 9.29
CA GLN A 436 25.79 3.68 9.19
C GLN A 436 24.38 3.13 9.00
N ASP A 437 23.39 4.02 9.10
CA ASP A 437 22.01 3.73 8.70
C ASP A 437 21.95 3.16 7.28
N CYS A 438 21.22 2.07 7.10
CA CYS A 438 21.03 1.44 5.80
C CYS A 438 20.03 2.21 4.91
N GLY A 439 19.05 2.87 5.50
CA GLY A 439 18.07 3.73 4.83
C GLY A 439 17.09 3.03 3.91
N ARG A 440 17.41 1.84 3.40
CA ARG A 440 16.61 1.01 2.50
C ARG A 440 16.86 -0.45 2.75
N CYS A 441 15.85 -1.27 2.53
CA CYS A 441 15.99 -2.72 2.42
C CYS A 441 14.91 -3.27 1.49
N MET A 442 15.11 -4.50 1.04
CA MET A 442 14.24 -5.20 0.12
C MET A 442 14.33 -6.69 0.39
N ALA A 443 13.20 -7.41 0.28
CA ALA A 443 13.14 -8.85 0.43
C ALA A 443 12.16 -9.44 -0.60
N GLY A 444 12.53 -10.60 -1.16
CA GLY A 444 11.72 -11.33 -2.13
C GLY A 444 12.49 -12.48 -2.74
N LYS A 445 11.84 -13.27 -3.58
CA LYS A 445 12.49 -14.30 -4.38
C LYS A 445 12.98 -13.68 -5.70
N PHE A 446 14.29 -13.43 -5.83
CA PHE A 446 14.87 -12.76 -6.99
C PHE A 446 15.56 -13.73 -7.96
N THR A 447 15.82 -14.95 -7.57
CA THR A 447 16.47 -15.96 -8.41
C THR A 447 16.21 -17.37 -7.88
N GLU A 448 16.12 -18.32 -8.81
CA GLU A 448 16.01 -19.75 -8.49
C GLU A 448 17.34 -20.38 -8.05
N GLU A 449 18.47 -19.69 -8.25
CA GLU A 449 19.80 -20.22 -7.93
C GLU A 449 20.01 -20.53 -6.45
N PHE A 450 19.23 -19.88 -5.55
CA PHE A 450 19.35 -20.04 -4.12
C PHE A 450 18.00 -20.41 -3.49
N MET A 451 18.06 -21.24 -2.44
CA MET A 451 16.87 -21.65 -1.70
C MET A 451 16.21 -20.44 -1.01
N GLY A 452 14.87 -20.46 -0.90
CA GLY A 452 14.08 -19.42 -0.27
C GLY A 452 14.20 -18.07 -0.95
N SER A 453 13.87 -16.99 -0.24
CA SER A 453 13.99 -15.61 -0.73
C SER A 453 15.38 -15.02 -0.52
N GLN A 454 15.67 -13.92 -1.21
CA GLN A 454 16.89 -13.15 -1.05
C GLN A 454 16.56 -11.77 -0.45
N MET A 455 17.52 -11.19 0.27
CA MET A 455 17.34 -9.94 0.99
C MET A 455 18.52 -9.01 0.77
N ALA A 456 18.24 -7.73 0.58
CA ALA A 456 19.25 -6.70 0.39
C ALA A 456 18.99 -5.50 1.29
N ALA A 457 20.04 -4.92 1.86
CA ALA A 457 19.94 -3.74 2.71
C ALA A 457 21.06 -2.75 2.43
N GLY A 458 20.69 -1.47 2.34
CA GLY A 458 21.61 -0.34 2.23
C GLY A 458 22.29 -0.20 0.87
N ARG A 459 23.00 0.91 0.72
CA ARG A 459 23.70 1.26 -0.52
C ARG A 459 24.92 0.39 -0.81
N SER A 460 25.50 -0.18 0.21
CA SER A 460 26.65 -1.11 0.09
C SER A 460 26.22 -2.57 0.18
N GLY A 461 24.94 -2.78 0.12
CA GLY A 461 24.11 -3.95 0.19
C GLY A 461 24.77 -5.29 0.37
N THR A 462 24.44 -5.96 1.45
CA THR A 462 24.62 -7.39 1.56
C THR A 462 23.35 -8.05 1.08
N VAL A 463 23.46 -8.98 0.17
CA VAL A 463 22.36 -9.86 -0.22
C VAL A 463 22.55 -11.18 0.51
N SER A 464 21.53 -11.61 1.22
CA SER A 464 21.54 -12.86 1.98
C SER A 464 20.35 -13.71 1.58
N SER A 465 20.53 -15.03 1.56
CA SER A 465 19.40 -15.93 1.43
C SER A 465 18.73 -16.13 2.80
N VAL A 466 17.52 -16.65 2.80
CA VAL A 466 16.78 -17.01 4.01
C VAL A 466 17.43 -18.15 4.80
N ILE A 467 18.42 -18.82 4.24
CA ILE A 467 19.23 -19.85 4.92
C ILE A 467 20.47 -19.28 5.63
N ASP A 468 20.48 -17.98 5.91
CA ASP A 468 21.50 -17.28 6.68
C ASP A 468 22.89 -17.19 6.03
N GLU A 469 22.99 -17.24 4.70
CA GLU A 469 24.24 -17.15 3.96
C GLU A 469 24.34 -15.84 3.17
N ALA A 470 25.54 -15.25 3.13
CA ALA A 470 25.85 -14.15 2.24
C ALA A 470 25.97 -14.65 0.79
N LEU A 471 25.25 -14.01 -0.13
CA LEU A 471 25.26 -14.38 -1.54
C LEU A 471 26.40 -13.68 -2.27
N PRO A 472 27.26 -14.42 -2.98
CA PRO A 472 28.29 -13.80 -3.79
C PRO A 472 27.67 -13.15 -5.06
N ASN A 473 28.13 -11.95 -5.40
CA ASN A 473 27.84 -11.28 -6.69
C ASN A 473 26.40 -10.85 -6.99
N ALA A 474 25.54 -10.70 -6.01
CA ALA A 474 24.17 -10.21 -6.20
C ALA A 474 24.11 -8.69 -6.39
N THR A 475 24.80 -8.16 -7.41
CA THR A 475 24.95 -6.70 -7.61
C THR A 475 23.70 -5.99 -8.10
N GLY A 476 22.77 -6.69 -8.75
CA GLY A 476 21.54 -6.10 -9.29
C GLY A 476 20.50 -5.67 -8.24
N LEU A 477 20.64 -6.16 -7.00
CA LEU A 477 19.68 -5.91 -5.92
C LEU A 477 20.10 -4.78 -4.97
N LEU A 478 21.30 -4.24 -5.15
CA LEU A 478 21.86 -3.25 -4.22
C LEU A 478 21.21 -1.89 -4.39
N GLY A 479 20.70 -1.34 -3.29
CA GLY A 479 20.18 0.01 -3.23
C GLY A 479 18.69 0.17 -3.55
N ALA A 480 18.03 -0.86 -4.07
CA ALA A 480 16.60 -0.83 -4.34
C ALA A 480 15.77 -0.83 -3.05
N SER A 481 14.58 -0.23 -3.12
CA SER A 481 13.59 -0.25 -2.05
C SER A 481 12.41 -1.16 -2.36
N PHE A 482 12.17 -1.43 -3.65
CA PHE A 482 11.02 -2.19 -4.12
C PHE A 482 11.43 -3.47 -4.82
N ARG A 483 10.71 -4.56 -4.52
CA ARG A 483 10.60 -5.72 -5.38
C ARG A 483 9.34 -5.57 -6.22
N ILE A 484 9.27 -6.18 -7.39
CA ILE A 484 8.10 -6.19 -8.25
C ILE A 484 7.98 -7.53 -8.98
N TYR A 485 6.78 -8.04 -9.17
CA TYR A 485 6.52 -9.13 -10.09
C TYR A 485 6.22 -8.55 -11.47
N TRP A 486 7.17 -8.69 -12.41
CA TRP A 486 7.08 -8.00 -13.69
C TRP A 486 7.13 -8.90 -14.91
N ASP A 487 8.00 -9.88 -14.93
CA ASP A 487 8.13 -10.76 -16.09
C ASP A 487 7.23 -12.00 -16.06
N GLY A 488 7.58 -13.03 -16.79
CA GLY A 488 6.73 -14.23 -16.96
C GLY A 488 6.97 -15.32 -15.93
N ASP A 489 7.92 -15.17 -15.00
CA ASP A 489 8.20 -16.15 -13.94
C ASP A 489 7.77 -15.63 -12.56
N VAL A 490 7.88 -16.48 -11.55
CA VAL A 490 7.46 -16.15 -10.17
C VAL A 490 8.59 -15.58 -9.30
N CYS A 491 9.74 -15.28 -9.90
CA CYS A 491 10.76 -14.47 -9.25
C CYS A 491 10.41 -12.99 -9.36
N SER A 492 10.95 -12.21 -8.45
CA SER A 492 10.76 -10.76 -8.45
C SER A 492 11.94 -10.07 -9.12
N GLU A 493 11.68 -8.93 -9.74
CA GLU A 493 12.67 -7.95 -10.13
C GLU A 493 12.81 -6.89 -9.04
N SER A 494 13.89 -6.09 -9.12
CA SER A 494 14.01 -4.88 -8.32
C SER A 494 13.54 -3.65 -9.08
N LEU A 495 12.78 -2.77 -8.41
CA LEU A 495 12.38 -1.47 -8.92
C LEU A 495 13.09 -0.38 -8.13
N ASP A 496 13.88 0.44 -8.81
CA ASP A 496 14.52 1.62 -8.23
C ASP A 496 14.44 2.77 -9.23
N ASP A 497 13.86 3.88 -8.81
CA ASP A 497 13.53 5.00 -9.69
C ASP A 497 12.57 4.54 -10.81
N VAL A 498 12.96 4.70 -12.06
CA VAL A 498 12.20 4.26 -13.24
C VAL A 498 12.76 2.98 -13.87
N ASN A 499 13.64 2.27 -13.15
CA ASN A 499 14.35 1.12 -13.67
C ASN A 499 13.89 -0.17 -13.01
N ILE A 500 13.48 -1.12 -13.83
CA ILE A 500 13.25 -2.51 -13.42
C ILE A 500 14.52 -3.29 -13.75
N THR A 501 15.16 -3.84 -12.71
CA THR A 501 16.43 -4.58 -12.86
C THR A 501 16.21 -6.04 -12.55
N PHE A 502 16.46 -6.88 -13.53
CA PHE A 502 16.43 -8.34 -13.42
C PHE A 502 17.68 -8.84 -12.71
N TYR A 503 17.60 -10.00 -12.07
CA TYR A 503 18.72 -10.58 -11.33
C TYR A 503 19.98 -10.77 -12.19
N ASN A 504 19.82 -11.04 -13.48
CA ASN A 504 20.94 -11.17 -14.44
C ASN A 504 21.60 -9.82 -14.81
N GLY A 505 21.13 -8.71 -14.26
CA GLY A 505 21.61 -7.35 -14.51
C GLY A 505 21.01 -6.66 -15.74
N THR A 506 20.07 -7.28 -16.42
CA THR A 506 19.29 -6.60 -17.48
C THR A 506 18.43 -5.52 -16.87
N ILE A 507 18.34 -4.36 -17.52
CA ILE A 507 17.55 -3.22 -17.05
C ILE A 507 16.50 -2.86 -18.10
N THR A 508 15.24 -2.78 -17.65
CA THR A 508 14.16 -2.15 -18.40
C THR A 508 13.88 -0.78 -17.81
N LYS A 509 14.01 0.26 -18.61
CA LYS A 509 13.72 1.63 -18.19
C LYS A 509 12.33 2.03 -18.66
N LEU A 510 11.51 2.52 -17.72
CA LEU A 510 10.19 3.08 -18.02
C LEU A 510 10.33 4.53 -18.46
N GLU A 511 9.70 4.88 -19.59
CA GLU A 511 9.83 6.18 -20.22
C GLU A 511 8.64 7.09 -19.88
N GLY A 512 8.84 8.41 -19.83
CA GLY A 512 7.78 9.41 -19.65
C GLY A 512 7.26 9.57 -18.23
N ILE A 513 7.88 8.92 -17.25
CA ILE A 513 7.56 9.02 -15.82
C ILE A 513 8.78 9.45 -15.01
N HIS A 514 8.53 9.80 -13.75
CA HIS A 514 9.56 9.94 -12.73
C HIS A 514 9.13 9.25 -11.42
N SER A 515 10.09 8.97 -10.56
CA SER A 515 9.84 8.41 -9.24
C SER A 515 9.53 9.49 -8.21
N ASN A 516 8.99 9.07 -7.08
CA ASN A 516 8.76 9.88 -5.89
C ASN A 516 9.91 9.81 -4.89
N ASN A 517 9.79 10.63 -3.85
CA ASN A 517 10.50 10.49 -2.58
C ASN A 517 12.02 10.59 -2.71
N GLY A 518 12.49 11.37 -3.68
CA GLY A 518 13.89 11.74 -3.86
C GLY A 518 14.82 10.53 -3.96
N THR A 519 15.72 10.38 -3.00
CA THR A 519 16.70 9.27 -3.00
C THR A 519 16.09 7.89 -2.70
N LYS A 520 14.84 7.81 -2.31
CA LYS A 520 14.15 6.52 -2.10
C LYS A 520 13.73 5.89 -3.44
N GLY A 521 13.47 6.71 -4.48
CA GLY A 521 13.20 6.24 -5.82
C GLY A 521 11.97 5.35 -5.91
N THR A 522 10.86 5.75 -5.25
CA THR A 522 9.63 4.95 -5.16
C THR A 522 8.61 5.33 -6.22
N PRO A 523 7.73 4.44 -6.67
CA PRO A 523 6.54 4.82 -7.43
C PRO A 523 5.55 5.59 -6.54
N SER A 524 4.51 6.19 -7.10
CA SER A 524 3.37 6.68 -6.33
C SER A 524 2.63 5.53 -5.66
N LEU A 525 2.43 4.44 -6.39
CA LEU A 525 1.81 3.20 -5.93
C LEU A 525 2.35 2.03 -6.75
N GLN A 526 2.55 0.88 -6.12
CA GLN A 526 2.74 -0.41 -6.77
C GLN A 526 1.63 -1.35 -6.32
N ALA A 527 0.92 -1.94 -7.28
CA ALA A 527 -0.18 -2.87 -6.98
C ALA A 527 -0.55 -3.71 -8.21
N ASP A 528 -1.05 -4.93 -7.99
CA ASP A 528 -1.69 -5.78 -9.00
C ASP A 528 -3.13 -5.28 -9.26
N ILE A 529 -3.28 -4.10 -9.87
CA ILE A 529 -4.57 -3.44 -10.08
C ILE A 529 -5.44 -4.18 -11.08
N PHE A 530 -4.83 -4.70 -12.16
CA PHE A 530 -5.56 -5.43 -13.20
C PHE A 530 -5.71 -6.93 -12.91
N GLY A 531 -4.97 -7.44 -11.91
CA GLY A 531 -5.23 -8.74 -11.31
C GLY A 531 -4.68 -9.93 -12.06
N ASP A 532 -3.70 -9.76 -12.92
CA ASP A 532 -3.03 -10.86 -13.59
C ASP A 532 -1.83 -11.42 -12.79
N TRP A 533 -1.75 -11.06 -11.49
CA TRP A 533 -0.73 -11.31 -10.47
C TRP A 533 0.62 -10.59 -10.70
N ARG A 534 0.87 -10.01 -11.86
CA ARG A 534 1.98 -9.09 -12.07
C ARG A 534 1.55 -7.68 -11.71
N GLU A 535 2.47 -6.92 -11.16
CA GLU A 535 2.14 -5.66 -10.50
C GLU A 535 2.27 -4.48 -11.46
N GLU A 536 1.35 -3.55 -11.39
CA GLU A 536 1.43 -2.27 -12.07
C GLU A 536 2.28 -1.29 -11.29
N ILE A 537 2.93 -0.40 -12.04
CA ILE A 537 3.69 0.75 -11.52
C ILE A 537 2.91 2.01 -11.85
N ILE A 538 2.42 2.68 -10.81
CA ILE A 538 1.72 3.96 -10.94
C ILE A 538 2.69 5.07 -10.54
N SER A 539 3.00 5.96 -11.47
CA SER A 539 3.96 7.03 -11.27
C SER A 539 3.52 8.33 -11.95
N PRO A 540 4.01 9.48 -11.48
CA PRO A 540 3.77 10.76 -12.15
C PRO A 540 4.36 10.76 -13.56
N SER A 541 3.66 11.39 -14.51
CA SER A 541 4.28 11.80 -15.77
C SER A 541 5.40 12.82 -15.52
N THR A 542 6.35 12.93 -16.45
CA THR A 542 7.50 13.84 -16.31
C THR A 542 7.13 15.31 -16.12
N ASP A 543 5.90 15.69 -16.41
CA ASP A 543 5.36 17.05 -16.24
C ASP A 543 4.34 17.17 -15.09
N ASP A 544 4.13 16.10 -14.30
CA ASP A 544 3.17 16.03 -13.20
C ASP A 544 1.70 16.34 -13.60
N GLN A 545 1.36 16.23 -14.88
CA GLN A 545 0.00 16.51 -15.35
C GLN A 545 -0.86 15.25 -15.52
N SER A 546 -0.26 14.06 -15.32
CA SER A 546 -0.95 12.78 -15.41
C SER A 546 -0.32 11.77 -14.46
N LEU A 547 -1.11 10.80 -13.99
CA LEU A 547 -0.60 9.52 -13.52
C LEU A 547 -0.50 8.55 -14.70
N ILE A 548 0.58 7.80 -14.72
CA ILE A 548 0.83 6.76 -15.70
C ILE A 548 0.82 5.42 -15.00
N ILE A 549 -0.01 4.49 -15.47
CA ILE A 549 -0.10 3.12 -14.97
C ILE A 549 0.57 2.20 -15.98
N TYR A 550 1.80 1.79 -15.71
CA TYR A 550 2.49 0.80 -16.50
C TYR A 550 2.07 -0.61 -16.11
N THR A 551 1.71 -1.43 -17.11
CA THR A 551 1.52 -2.87 -16.97
C THR A 551 2.57 -3.65 -17.74
N THR A 552 2.75 -4.93 -17.45
CA THR A 552 3.66 -5.80 -18.19
C THR A 552 2.99 -6.40 -19.43
N THR A 553 3.79 -6.73 -20.44
CA THR A 553 3.36 -7.49 -21.63
C THR A 553 4.16 -8.79 -21.82
N PHE A 554 4.85 -9.24 -20.77
CA PHE A 554 5.52 -10.53 -20.79
C PHE A 554 4.48 -11.65 -20.68
N PRO A 555 4.46 -12.62 -21.60
CA PRO A 555 3.61 -13.81 -21.44
C PRO A 555 4.09 -14.66 -20.26
N THR A 556 3.16 -15.23 -19.53
CA THR A 556 3.45 -16.16 -18.45
C THR A 556 2.76 -17.50 -18.65
N SER A 557 3.43 -18.57 -18.27
CA SER A 557 2.86 -19.92 -18.14
C SER A 557 2.45 -20.24 -16.69
N TRP A 558 2.68 -19.33 -15.76
CA TRP A 558 2.31 -19.47 -14.36
C TRP A 558 0.87 -19.05 -14.14
N ARG A 559 0.16 -19.87 -13.36
CA ARG A 559 -1.19 -19.58 -12.88
C ARG A 559 -1.12 -19.12 -11.44
N ASN A 560 -1.52 -17.87 -11.19
CA ASN A 560 -1.75 -17.34 -9.85
C ASN A 560 -3.08 -16.59 -9.81
N TYR A 561 -3.66 -16.52 -8.61
CA TYR A 561 -4.78 -15.61 -8.36
C TYR A 561 -4.29 -14.17 -8.29
N ALA A 562 -5.19 -13.21 -8.52
CA ALA A 562 -4.92 -11.80 -8.29
C ALA A 562 -4.39 -11.57 -6.88
N LEU A 563 -3.28 -10.82 -6.76
CA LEU A 563 -2.64 -10.57 -5.47
C LEU A 563 -3.53 -9.76 -4.52
N LEU A 564 -4.44 -8.93 -5.05
CA LEU A 564 -5.45 -8.22 -4.25
C LEU A 564 -6.41 -9.15 -3.50
N HIS A 565 -6.50 -10.43 -3.89
CA HIS A 565 -7.26 -11.44 -3.16
C HIS A 565 -6.49 -12.12 -2.03
N ASP A 566 -5.20 -11.84 -1.87
CA ASP A 566 -4.47 -12.06 -0.63
C ASP A 566 -4.71 -10.88 0.30
N MET A 567 -5.29 -11.12 1.47
CA MET A 567 -5.74 -10.04 2.35
C MET A 567 -4.58 -9.19 2.88
N GLN A 568 -3.42 -9.79 3.18
CA GLN A 568 -2.23 -9.05 3.60
C GLN A 568 -1.75 -8.09 2.50
N TYR A 569 -1.76 -8.55 1.25
CA TYR A 569 -1.43 -7.72 0.09
C TYR A 569 -2.43 -6.57 -0.08
N ARG A 570 -3.73 -6.86 0.00
CA ARG A 570 -4.79 -5.84 -0.10
C ARG A 570 -4.68 -4.78 1.01
N GLN A 571 -4.43 -5.19 2.23
CA GLN A 571 -4.19 -4.27 3.35
C GLN A 571 -2.95 -3.40 3.11
N ALA A 572 -1.89 -3.96 2.49
CA ALA A 572 -0.69 -3.19 2.17
C ALA A 572 -0.98 -2.07 1.16
N ILE A 573 -1.86 -2.26 0.19
CA ILE A 573 -2.30 -1.19 -0.70
C ILE A 573 -2.99 -0.07 0.07
N CYS A 574 -3.83 -0.39 1.06
CA CYS A 574 -4.50 0.59 1.92
C CYS A 574 -3.50 1.50 2.66
N TRP A 575 -2.43 0.94 3.22
CA TRP A 575 -1.48 1.72 4.01
C TRP A 575 -0.20 2.13 3.26
N GLN A 576 -0.05 1.81 1.97
CA GLN A 576 1.20 2.02 1.22
C GLN A 576 1.68 3.47 1.25
N MET A 577 0.81 4.46 1.19
CA MET A 577 1.20 5.87 1.31
C MET A 577 1.46 6.34 2.75
N CYS A 578 1.27 5.48 3.76
CA CYS A 578 1.49 5.86 5.16
C CYS A 578 2.96 5.71 5.53
N GLY A 579 3.63 6.81 5.80
CA GLY A 579 5.05 6.83 6.08
C GLY A 579 5.90 6.70 4.81
N TYR A 580 7.01 5.96 4.89
CA TYR A 580 7.79 5.67 3.69
C TYR A 580 7.10 4.57 2.88
N ASN A 581 6.77 4.89 1.63
CA ASN A 581 6.19 3.96 0.69
C ASN A 581 7.09 2.72 0.53
N GLN A 582 6.51 1.54 0.69
CA GLN A 582 7.17 0.23 0.57
C GLN A 582 6.30 -0.71 -0.28
N PRO A 583 6.90 -1.70 -0.98
CA PRO A 583 6.15 -2.62 -1.81
C PRO A 583 5.21 -3.49 -0.95
N PRO A 584 4.03 -3.83 -1.46
CA PRO A 584 3.14 -4.77 -0.80
C PRO A 584 3.72 -6.19 -0.86
N HIS A 585 3.39 -7.02 0.12
CA HIS A 585 3.77 -8.44 0.16
C HIS A 585 2.56 -9.33 0.39
N VAL A 586 2.57 -10.49 -0.27
CA VAL A 586 1.59 -11.54 -0.01
C VAL A 586 1.88 -12.28 1.30
N SER A 587 0.87 -12.96 1.85
CA SER A 587 0.97 -13.70 3.12
C SER A 587 1.71 -15.04 3.01
N TYR A 588 2.01 -15.49 1.79
CA TYR A 588 2.59 -16.78 1.48
C TYR A 588 3.88 -16.63 0.67
N PHE A 589 4.70 -17.70 0.62
CA PHE A 589 5.88 -17.72 -0.23
C PHE A 589 5.47 -17.75 -1.70
N MET A 590 5.83 -16.69 -2.43
CA MET A 590 5.67 -16.64 -3.88
C MET A 590 7.01 -16.80 -4.56
N GLY A 591 7.20 -17.92 -5.24
CA GLY A 591 8.46 -18.27 -5.88
C GLY A 591 8.60 -19.75 -6.16
N GLU A 592 9.70 -20.13 -6.80
CA GLU A 592 10.12 -21.50 -7.00
C GLU A 592 11.44 -21.75 -6.27
N THR A 593 11.52 -22.85 -5.54
CA THR A 593 12.72 -23.27 -4.81
C THR A 593 12.74 -24.79 -4.66
N GLU A 594 13.87 -25.39 -4.29
CA GLU A 594 14.00 -26.84 -4.21
C GLU A 594 12.91 -27.49 -3.35
N GLY A 595 12.11 -28.35 -3.93
CA GLY A 595 11.02 -29.07 -3.27
C GLY A 595 9.78 -28.23 -2.94
N TYR A 596 9.73 -26.98 -3.40
CA TYR A 596 8.58 -26.10 -3.23
C TYR A 596 8.37 -25.22 -4.48
N THR A 597 7.15 -25.17 -4.94
CA THR A 597 6.70 -24.27 -6.00
C THR A 597 5.38 -23.66 -5.61
N THR A 598 5.24 -22.35 -5.68
CA THR A 598 3.96 -21.68 -5.50
C THR A 598 3.03 -22.10 -6.62
N THR A 599 2.01 -22.84 -6.31
CA THR A 599 0.99 -23.24 -7.29
C THR A 599 -0.28 -22.43 -7.12
N HIS A 600 -0.59 -22.01 -5.91
CA HIS A 600 -1.78 -21.20 -5.57
C HIS A 600 -1.55 -20.56 -4.21
N PRO A 601 -2.07 -19.34 -3.99
CA PRO A 601 -2.33 -18.92 -2.62
C PRO A 601 -3.21 -20.00 -1.99
N PRO A 602 -3.03 -20.32 -0.70
CA PRO A 602 -4.02 -21.14 -0.04
C PRO A 602 -5.35 -20.43 -0.29
N LEU A 603 -6.24 -21.06 -1.07
CA LEU A 603 -7.66 -20.72 -1.01
C LEU A 603 -7.92 -20.55 0.46
N MET A 604 -8.43 -19.39 0.87
CA MET A 604 -8.73 -19.15 2.26
C MET A 604 -9.57 -20.33 2.72
N THR A 605 -8.88 -21.31 3.28
CA THR A 605 -9.50 -22.55 3.69
C THR A 605 -10.21 -22.22 4.98
N ASN A 606 -11.53 -22.29 4.86
CA ASN A 606 -12.44 -22.29 5.99
C ASN A 606 -11.89 -23.02 7.22
#